data_278c7b123cef7fd5117031cf64fa6f8f
#
_entry.id   278c7b123cef7fd5117031cf64fa6f8f
#
_cell.length_a   1.000
_cell.length_b   1.000
_cell.length_c   1.000
_cell.angle_alpha   90.00
_cell.angle_beta   90.00
_cell.angle_gamma   90.00
#
_symmetry.space_group_name_H-M   'P 1'
#
loop_
_entity.id
_entity.type
_entity.pdbx_description
1 polymer ?
#
loop_
_entity_poly.entity_id
_entity_poly.type
_entity_poly.pdbx_seq_one_letter_code
_entity_poly.pdbx_strand_id
1 'polypeptide(L)'
;MRIFKLMTLISFGIIQAQEIDSLLYSKLYEKGEWKSFYQLNKNNEFDFVQINSRIDSMYFIHQHNVEKSVLKHLFKPILGLSNQNQVEGQLIAIKSAYPFINDGSFISFAKYDKNRIAAVIDFNPVFKSQIGGLLGASKGKDGDWITTGEIDVHLENPRKKGSVMDLKWKQPDAFTRKLYFSLETPFLFSLPFGTLFQLDQNFIEKNYHIESFSGLLVGLSHFGQWRFGGKKESGKDLSINERFNSESVLIGLKTDKRNNRWLPHSGQFFETVLTLGKFNDYLGKTTMFESKFKFQKYKDIGNSVILIYSKGERIFLNSRKLNLAKKVKFGGINTVRGYNEDQFASEWIFIQTFEWLFGDLDQSQSFIFIDIPAVSDYTIHPGYGLGFRQYKGTIALDISIGFSKRDAGGKIHIKFSSGL
;
A
#
# COMPACT_ATOMS: atom_id res chain seq x y z
N MET A 1 -26.47 10.41 -13.37
CA MET A 1 -27.01 10.14 -14.73
C MET A 1 -27.67 8.76 -14.89
N ARG A 2 -27.53 7.78 -13.98
CA ARG A 2 -28.21 6.47 -14.03
C ARG A 2 -29.54 6.41 -13.26
N ILE A 3 -29.78 7.31 -12.31
CA ILE A 3 -31.09 7.50 -11.68
C ILE A 3 -32.14 7.96 -12.71
N PHE A 4 -31.73 8.68 -13.76
CA PHE A 4 -32.58 9.13 -14.85
C PHE A 4 -33.06 7.99 -15.78
N LYS A 5 -32.32 6.89 -15.92
CA LYS A 5 -32.78 5.74 -16.74
C LYS A 5 -33.79 4.85 -16.02
N LEU A 6 -33.79 4.84 -14.69
CA LEU A 6 -34.86 4.18 -13.93
C LEU A 6 -36.15 5.04 -13.93
N MET A 7 -36.01 6.37 -13.92
CA MET A 7 -37.12 7.30 -14.05
C MET A 7 -37.74 7.32 -15.46
N THR A 8 -36.97 7.10 -16.53
CA THR A 8 -37.49 7.10 -17.91
C THR A 8 -38.27 5.81 -18.25
N LEU A 9 -38.10 4.73 -17.52
CA LEU A 9 -38.92 3.53 -17.66
C LEU A 9 -40.27 3.64 -16.86
N ILE A 10 -40.34 4.58 -15.93
CA ILE A 10 -41.55 4.88 -15.15
C ILE A 10 -42.47 5.91 -15.85
N SER A 11 -41.94 6.67 -16.83
CA SER A 11 -42.67 7.77 -17.47
C SER A 11 -43.50 7.42 -18.69
N PHE A 12 -43.66 6.14 -19.06
CA PHE A 12 -44.48 5.69 -20.20
C PHE A 12 -45.70 4.84 -19.82
N GLY A 13 -46.10 4.92 -18.57
CA GLY A 13 -47.36 4.32 -18.11
C GLY A 13 -48.06 5.22 -17.13
N ILE A 14 -48.84 6.21 -17.59
CA ILE A 14 -49.84 6.85 -16.76
C ILE A 14 -50.96 5.83 -16.54
N ILE A 15 -50.71 4.92 -15.62
CA ILE A 15 -51.73 4.12 -14.94
C ILE A 15 -51.53 4.50 -13.48
N GLN A 16 -52.63 4.75 -12.75
CA GLN A 16 -52.66 5.11 -11.34
C GLN A 16 -51.51 4.38 -10.57
N ALA A 17 -50.39 5.08 -10.40
CA ALA A 17 -49.28 4.54 -9.65
C ALA A 17 -49.76 4.53 -8.19
N GLN A 18 -49.93 3.33 -7.64
CA GLN A 18 -49.97 3.16 -6.20
C GLN A 18 -48.74 3.86 -5.65
N GLU A 19 -48.90 4.83 -4.75
CA GLU A 19 -47.76 5.51 -4.13
C GLU A 19 -46.90 4.45 -3.48
N ILE A 20 -45.72 4.23 -4.06
CA ILE A 20 -44.69 3.42 -3.44
C ILE A 20 -44.40 4.08 -2.10
N ASP A 21 -44.51 3.35 -1.00
CA ASP A 21 -44.20 3.87 0.32
C ASP A 21 -42.71 4.28 0.32
N SER A 22 -42.47 5.56 0.00
CA SER A 22 -41.18 6.16 -0.12
C SER A 22 -40.38 6.08 1.20
N LEU A 23 -41.12 6.06 2.32
CA LEU A 23 -40.55 5.97 3.65
C LEU A 23 -40.03 4.55 3.94
N LEU A 24 -40.76 3.53 3.49
CA LEU A 24 -40.33 2.14 3.60
C LEU A 24 -39.16 1.88 2.67
N TYR A 25 -39.16 2.40 1.45
CA TYR A 25 -38.09 2.29 0.49
C TYR A 25 -36.81 2.95 1.00
N SER A 26 -36.87 4.16 1.56
CA SER A 26 -35.71 4.83 2.14
C SER A 26 -35.14 4.06 3.33
N LYS A 27 -35.97 3.54 4.22
CA LYS A 27 -35.51 2.71 5.34
C LYS A 27 -34.86 1.40 4.91
N LEU A 28 -35.33 0.76 3.84
CA LEU A 28 -34.69 -0.44 3.28
C LEU A 28 -33.37 -0.11 2.62
N TYR A 29 -33.30 1.02 1.93
CA TYR A 29 -32.06 1.52 1.34
C TYR A 29 -31.02 1.87 2.40
N GLU A 30 -31.41 2.59 3.46
CA GLU A 30 -30.53 2.93 4.60
C GLU A 30 -30.02 1.69 5.34
N LYS A 31 -30.83 0.63 5.45
CA LYS A 31 -30.41 -0.65 6.03
C LYS A 31 -29.57 -1.52 5.10
N GLY A 32 -29.41 -1.12 3.83
CA GLY A 32 -28.71 -1.91 2.83
C GLY A 32 -29.38 -3.26 2.51
N GLU A 33 -30.68 -3.33 2.69
CA GLU A 33 -31.47 -4.56 2.47
C GLU A 33 -31.87 -4.69 1.00
N TRP A 34 -30.90 -4.93 0.12
CA TRP A 34 -31.12 -5.15 -1.31
C TRP A 34 -31.92 -6.43 -1.63
N LYS A 35 -32.25 -7.23 -0.64
CA LYS A 35 -33.08 -8.42 -0.76
C LYS A 35 -34.57 -8.10 -0.90
N SER A 36 -34.96 -6.88 -0.61
CA SER A 36 -36.34 -6.43 -0.63
C SER A 36 -36.54 -5.47 -1.80
N PHE A 37 -37.56 -5.69 -2.60
CA PHE A 37 -37.89 -4.84 -3.73
C PHE A 37 -39.38 -4.91 -4.03
N TYR A 38 -39.88 -3.94 -4.79
CA TYR A 38 -41.21 -3.95 -5.32
C TYR A 38 -41.22 -4.58 -6.71
N GLN A 39 -42.04 -5.59 -6.92
CA GLN A 39 -42.23 -6.26 -8.21
C GLN A 39 -43.64 -6.01 -8.71
N LEU A 40 -43.82 -5.59 -9.97
CA LEU A 40 -45.09 -5.47 -10.62
C LEU A 40 -45.70 -6.87 -10.78
N ASN A 41 -46.93 -7.07 -10.24
CA ASN A 41 -47.66 -8.31 -10.40
C ASN A 41 -48.49 -8.32 -11.70
N LYS A 42 -49.19 -9.42 -11.96
CA LYS A 42 -50.01 -9.58 -13.17
C LYS A 42 -51.21 -8.62 -13.25
N ASN A 43 -51.55 -8.01 -12.12
CA ASN A 43 -52.67 -7.06 -12.02
C ASN A 43 -52.19 -5.60 -12.13
N ASN A 44 -50.93 -5.36 -12.50
CA ASN A 44 -50.28 -4.05 -12.50
C ASN A 44 -50.18 -3.35 -11.13
N GLU A 45 -50.17 -4.12 -10.06
CA GLU A 45 -49.92 -3.66 -8.70
C GLU A 45 -48.48 -3.98 -8.28
N PHE A 46 -47.93 -3.19 -7.34
CA PHE A 46 -46.61 -3.45 -6.81
C PHE A 46 -46.67 -4.31 -5.55
N ASP A 47 -46.17 -5.55 -5.67
CA ASP A 47 -46.00 -6.44 -4.53
C ASP A 47 -44.62 -6.23 -3.90
N PHE A 48 -44.57 -6.15 -2.58
CA PHE A 48 -43.35 -6.16 -1.84
C PHE A 48 -42.79 -7.59 -1.77
N VAL A 49 -41.65 -7.79 -2.40
CA VAL A 49 -41.01 -9.11 -2.44
C VAL A 49 -39.73 -9.08 -1.59
N GLN A 50 -39.65 -9.96 -0.63
CA GLN A 50 -38.43 -10.19 0.15
C GLN A 50 -37.78 -11.50 -0.29
N ILE A 51 -36.46 -11.42 -0.63
CA ILE A 51 -35.70 -12.59 -1.04
C ILE A 51 -34.73 -12.95 0.06
N ASN A 52 -34.86 -14.12 0.63
CA ASN A 52 -33.99 -14.63 1.66
C ASN A 52 -32.84 -15.46 1.04
N SER A 53 -32.14 -14.87 0.06
CA SER A 53 -31.07 -15.55 -0.69
C SER A 53 -29.70 -14.91 -0.47
N ARG A 54 -28.67 -15.72 -0.68
CA ARG A 54 -27.27 -15.29 -0.65
C ARG A 54 -26.76 -15.15 -2.07
N ILE A 55 -25.70 -14.37 -2.26
CA ILE A 55 -25.01 -14.30 -3.54
C ILE A 55 -24.38 -15.67 -3.83
N ASP A 56 -24.80 -16.30 -4.92
CA ASP A 56 -24.33 -17.65 -5.31
C ASP A 56 -23.45 -17.64 -6.56
N SER A 57 -23.48 -16.54 -7.33
CA SER A 57 -22.71 -16.42 -8.58
C SER A 57 -22.17 -15.02 -8.79
N MET A 58 -21.19 -14.90 -9.68
CA MET A 58 -20.54 -13.65 -10.05
C MET A 58 -20.46 -13.54 -11.57
N TYR A 59 -20.83 -12.36 -12.09
CA TYR A 59 -20.67 -11.97 -13.48
C TYR A 59 -19.79 -10.74 -13.58
N PHE A 60 -18.84 -10.74 -14.53
CA PHE A 60 -17.96 -9.61 -14.81
C PHE A 60 -18.38 -8.97 -16.11
N ILE A 61 -18.78 -7.68 -16.07
CA ILE A 61 -19.19 -6.93 -17.27
C ILE A 61 -17.96 -6.56 -18.09
N HIS A 62 -16.87 -6.13 -17.43
CA HIS A 62 -15.60 -5.79 -18.04
C HIS A 62 -14.48 -6.59 -17.36
N GLN A 63 -13.42 -6.91 -18.10
CA GLN A 63 -12.29 -7.69 -17.60
C GLN A 63 -10.94 -6.94 -17.71
N HIS A 64 -10.88 -5.91 -18.54
CA HIS A 64 -9.77 -4.95 -18.68
C HIS A 64 -8.37 -5.53 -18.43
N ASN A 65 -7.94 -6.44 -19.28
CA ASN A 65 -6.60 -7.03 -19.21
C ASN A 65 -6.25 -7.83 -17.95
N VAL A 66 -7.22 -8.27 -17.15
CA VAL A 66 -7.00 -9.21 -16.04
C VAL A 66 -7.62 -10.55 -16.34
N GLU A 67 -6.92 -11.63 -16.06
CA GLU A 67 -7.43 -12.99 -16.28
C GLU A 67 -8.70 -13.24 -15.44
N LYS A 68 -9.71 -13.86 -16.03
CA LYS A 68 -11.00 -14.15 -15.38
C LYS A 68 -10.85 -15.01 -14.11
N SER A 69 -9.86 -15.89 -14.08
CA SER A 69 -9.51 -16.71 -12.91
C SER A 69 -9.10 -15.84 -11.73
N VAL A 70 -8.28 -14.81 -11.98
CA VAL A 70 -7.83 -13.85 -10.98
C VAL A 70 -9.02 -13.06 -10.42
N LEU A 71 -9.88 -12.54 -11.29
CA LEU A 71 -11.07 -11.81 -10.87
C LEU A 71 -12.01 -12.67 -10.01
N LYS A 72 -12.26 -13.91 -10.42
CA LYS A 72 -13.07 -14.84 -9.64
C LYS A 72 -12.52 -15.06 -8.23
N HIS A 73 -11.20 -15.15 -8.09
CA HIS A 73 -10.57 -15.29 -6.78
C HIS A 73 -10.61 -13.99 -5.96
N LEU A 74 -10.30 -12.85 -6.56
CA LEU A 74 -10.33 -11.55 -5.87
C LEU A 74 -11.71 -11.26 -5.26
N PHE A 75 -12.77 -11.57 -5.99
CA PHE A 75 -14.14 -11.31 -5.56
C PHE A 75 -14.82 -12.50 -4.89
N LYS A 76 -14.14 -13.65 -4.76
CA LYS A 76 -14.68 -14.84 -4.08
C LYS A 76 -15.24 -14.55 -2.67
N PRO A 77 -14.65 -13.67 -1.85
CA PRO A 77 -15.18 -13.35 -0.53
C PRO A 77 -16.58 -12.71 -0.53
N ILE A 78 -17.09 -12.29 -1.69
CA ILE A 78 -18.45 -11.75 -1.84
C ILE A 78 -19.50 -12.85 -1.92
N LEU A 79 -19.11 -14.04 -2.36
CA LEU A 79 -20.03 -15.19 -2.42
C LEU A 79 -20.51 -15.57 -1.02
N GLY A 80 -21.78 -15.90 -0.92
CA GLY A 80 -22.42 -16.29 0.32
C GLY A 80 -22.88 -15.11 1.19
N LEU A 81 -22.49 -13.87 0.87
CA LEU A 81 -22.99 -12.68 1.56
C LEU A 81 -24.46 -12.46 1.22
N SER A 82 -25.15 -11.87 2.17
CA SER A 82 -26.61 -11.71 2.10
C SER A 82 -27.09 -10.28 2.38
N ASN A 83 -26.17 -9.33 2.53
CA ASN A 83 -26.48 -7.93 2.84
C ASN A 83 -25.55 -7.00 2.06
N GLN A 84 -26.10 -5.90 1.53
CA GLN A 84 -25.37 -4.92 0.74
C GLN A 84 -24.19 -4.30 1.52
N ASN A 85 -24.39 -3.95 2.79
CA ASN A 85 -23.36 -3.36 3.62
C ASN A 85 -22.15 -4.31 3.81
N GLN A 86 -22.41 -5.63 3.90
CA GLN A 86 -21.35 -6.63 3.95
C GLN A 86 -20.58 -6.69 2.63
N VAL A 87 -21.27 -6.59 1.49
CA VAL A 87 -20.65 -6.58 0.16
C VAL A 87 -19.83 -5.32 -0.03
N GLU A 88 -20.33 -4.16 0.34
CA GLU A 88 -19.59 -2.88 0.28
C GLU A 88 -18.36 -2.91 1.19
N GLY A 89 -18.51 -3.39 2.42
CA GLY A 89 -17.39 -3.57 3.34
C GLY A 89 -16.31 -4.51 2.78
N GLN A 90 -16.72 -5.59 2.12
CA GLN A 90 -15.79 -6.51 1.48
C GLN A 90 -15.15 -5.90 0.23
N LEU A 91 -15.89 -5.12 -0.56
CA LEU A 91 -15.34 -4.39 -1.71
C LEU A 91 -14.29 -3.36 -1.27
N ILE A 92 -14.56 -2.63 -0.19
CA ILE A 92 -13.59 -1.70 0.40
C ILE A 92 -12.31 -2.44 0.83
N ALA A 93 -12.44 -3.61 1.45
CA ALA A 93 -11.29 -4.43 1.84
C ALA A 93 -10.48 -4.90 0.62
N ILE A 94 -11.15 -5.31 -0.45
CA ILE A 94 -10.51 -5.71 -1.71
C ILE A 94 -9.79 -4.51 -2.34
N LYS A 95 -10.43 -3.35 -2.44
CA LYS A 95 -9.85 -2.11 -2.97
C LYS A 95 -8.63 -1.67 -2.15
N SER A 96 -8.70 -1.78 -0.82
CA SER A 96 -7.58 -1.46 0.08
C SER A 96 -6.36 -2.37 -0.13
N ALA A 97 -6.59 -3.64 -0.44
CA ALA A 97 -5.52 -4.60 -0.69
C ALA A 97 -4.93 -4.46 -2.11
N TYR A 98 -5.78 -4.15 -3.07
CA TYR A 98 -5.43 -4.08 -4.49
C TYR A 98 -5.77 -2.69 -5.06
N PRO A 99 -4.88 -1.72 -4.91
CA PRO A 99 -5.15 -0.32 -5.26
C PRO A 99 -5.43 -0.06 -6.76
N PHE A 100 -5.15 -1.01 -7.64
CA PHE A 100 -5.53 -0.92 -9.05
C PHE A 100 -7.03 -1.08 -9.28
N ILE A 101 -7.79 -1.59 -8.28
CA ILE A 101 -9.25 -1.63 -8.30
C ILE A 101 -9.73 -0.26 -7.82
N ASN A 102 -9.93 0.66 -8.73
CA ASN A 102 -10.27 2.04 -8.41
C ASN A 102 -11.76 2.21 -8.01
N ASP A 103 -12.14 3.46 -7.73
CA ASP A 103 -13.51 3.82 -7.34
C ASP A 103 -14.54 3.64 -8.46
N GLY A 104 -14.11 3.54 -9.73
CA GLY A 104 -14.95 3.19 -10.87
C GLY A 104 -15.44 1.75 -10.87
N SER A 105 -14.79 0.85 -10.10
CA SER A 105 -15.26 -0.54 -9.97
C SER A 105 -16.36 -0.62 -8.92
N PHE A 106 -17.51 -1.18 -9.28
CA PHE A 106 -18.66 -1.32 -8.41
C PHE A 106 -19.36 -2.66 -8.59
N ILE A 107 -20.23 -3.00 -7.63
CA ILE A 107 -21.01 -4.23 -7.63
C ILE A 107 -22.48 -3.87 -7.63
N SER A 108 -23.20 -4.43 -8.58
CA SER A 108 -24.66 -4.44 -8.61
C SER A 108 -25.18 -5.88 -8.46
N PHE A 109 -26.47 -6.02 -8.29
CA PHE A 109 -27.08 -7.32 -8.06
C PHE A 109 -28.13 -7.61 -9.11
N ALA A 110 -28.15 -8.86 -9.59
CA ALA A 110 -29.15 -9.35 -10.52
C ALA A 110 -29.81 -10.60 -9.96
N LYS A 111 -31.14 -10.60 -9.93
CA LYS A 111 -31.91 -11.80 -9.69
C LYS A 111 -32.04 -12.55 -11.02
N TYR A 112 -31.67 -13.81 -11.06
CA TYR A 112 -31.73 -14.63 -12.27
C TYR A 112 -32.61 -15.89 -12.13
N ASP A 113 -33.07 -16.17 -10.90
CA ASP A 113 -34.04 -17.23 -10.62
C ASP A 113 -34.81 -16.89 -9.35
N LYS A 114 -35.86 -17.66 -9.00
CA LYS A 114 -36.78 -17.35 -7.88
C LYS A 114 -36.10 -16.97 -6.56
N ASN A 115 -34.95 -17.62 -6.24
CA ASN A 115 -34.20 -17.36 -5.01
C ASN A 115 -32.68 -17.23 -5.26
N ARG A 116 -32.25 -16.92 -6.50
CA ARG A 116 -30.85 -16.82 -6.84
C ARG A 116 -30.45 -15.41 -7.20
N ILE A 117 -29.37 -14.95 -6.59
CA ILE A 117 -28.82 -13.60 -6.79
C ILE A 117 -27.39 -13.71 -7.26
N ALA A 118 -27.08 -13.03 -8.34
CA ALA A 118 -25.73 -12.86 -8.84
C ALA A 118 -25.19 -11.48 -8.47
N ALA A 119 -23.92 -11.41 -8.06
CA ALA A 119 -23.18 -10.17 -8.05
C ALA A 119 -22.70 -9.87 -9.47
N VAL A 120 -23.09 -8.72 -9.98
CA VAL A 120 -22.65 -8.20 -11.28
C VAL A 120 -21.56 -7.16 -11.01
N ILE A 121 -20.34 -7.52 -11.36
CA ILE A 121 -19.14 -6.75 -11.05
C ILE A 121 -18.75 -5.97 -12.30
N ASP A 122 -18.83 -4.65 -12.22
CA ASP A 122 -18.26 -3.76 -13.21
C ASP A 122 -16.81 -3.49 -12.78
N PHE A 123 -15.88 -4.24 -13.37
CA PHE A 123 -14.48 -4.18 -13.03
C PHE A 123 -13.79 -3.16 -13.95
N ASN A 124 -13.39 -2.05 -13.37
CA ASN A 124 -12.72 -0.96 -14.09
C ASN A 124 -11.40 -0.60 -13.39
N PRO A 125 -10.34 -1.40 -13.61
CA PRO A 125 -9.05 -1.18 -12.97
C PRO A 125 -8.32 0.02 -13.55
N VAL A 126 -7.51 0.68 -12.73
CA VAL A 126 -6.54 1.68 -13.16
C VAL A 126 -5.15 1.22 -12.74
N PHE A 127 -4.40 0.71 -13.70
CA PHE A 127 -3.00 0.34 -13.48
C PHE A 127 -2.12 1.57 -13.64
N LYS A 128 -1.22 1.77 -12.68
CA LYS A 128 -0.30 2.91 -12.64
C LYS A 128 1.13 2.40 -12.57
N SER A 129 1.58 1.83 -13.68
CA SER A 129 3.00 1.49 -13.85
C SER A 129 3.83 2.77 -13.98
N GLN A 130 5.01 2.75 -13.40
CA GLN A 130 5.91 3.91 -13.40
C GLN A 130 7.36 3.46 -13.57
N ILE A 131 8.11 4.31 -14.22
CA ILE A 131 9.57 4.23 -14.24
C ILE A 131 10.13 5.61 -13.87
N GLY A 132 11.11 5.61 -13.02
CA GLY A 132 11.84 6.81 -12.63
C GLY A 132 13.31 6.49 -12.52
N GLY A 133 14.15 7.52 -12.58
CA GLY A 133 15.55 7.30 -12.37
C GLY A 133 16.44 8.44 -12.86
N LEU A 134 17.68 8.36 -12.48
CA LEU A 134 18.77 9.23 -12.89
C LEU A 134 20.00 8.36 -13.09
N LEU A 135 20.68 8.54 -14.20
CA LEU A 135 21.97 7.86 -14.47
C LEU A 135 23.04 8.89 -14.71
N GLY A 136 24.18 8.70 -14.07
CA GLY A 136 25.38 9.47 -14.23
C GLY A 136 26.57 8.56 -14.45
N ALA A 137 27.63 9.08 -15.04
CA ALA A 137 28.91 8.42 -15.14
C ALA A 137 30.03 9.41 -14.85
N SER A 138 31.00 9.00 -14.05
CA SER A 138 32.17 9.79 -13.73
C SER A 138 33.42 8.93 -13.80
N LYS A 139 34.58 9.55 -14.08
CA LYS A 139 35.85 8.85 -13.98
C LYS A 139 36.35 8.84 -12.53
N GLY A 140 36.59 7.66 -12.01
CA GLY A 140 37.28 7.45 -10.74
C GLY A 140 38.74 7.94 -10.77
N LYS A 141 39.37 7.99 -9.60
CA LYS A 141 40.78 8.39 -9.47
C LYS A 141 41.73 7.44 -10.23
N ASP A 142 41.31 6.19 -10.38
CA ASP A 142 42.10 5.15 -11.08
C ASP A 142 41.85 5.10 -12.60
N GLY A 143 41.03 6.05 -13.11
CA GLY A 143 40.69 6.15 -14.53
C GLY A 143 39.50 5.30 -14.97
N ASP A 144 38.95 4.46 -14.12
CA ASP A 144 37.81 3.62 -14.39
C ASP A 144 36.51 4.42 -14.39
N TRP A 145 35.57 4.02 -15.26
CA TRP A 145 34.23 4.61 -15.29
C TRP A 145 33.38 4.07 -14.15
N ILE A 146 32.85 4.98 -13.34
CA ILE A 146 31.91 4.66 -12.26
C ILE A 146 30.55 5.11 -12.69
N THR A 147 29.61 4.16 -12.79
CA THR A 147 28.19 4.46 -13.01
C THR A 147 27.55 4.79 -11.68
N THR A 148 26.87 5.93 -11.60
CA THR A 148 26.09 6.36 -10.45
C THR A 148 24.64 6.58 -10.87
N GLY A 149 23.72 6.51 -9.94
CA GLY A 149 22.33 6.80 -10.25
C GLY A 149 21.31 6.06 -9.40
N GLU A 150 20.08 6.18 -9.84
CA GLU A 150 18.91 5.54 -9.23
C GLU A 150 17.95 5.10 -10.34
N ILE A 151 17.39 3.91 -10.21
CA ILE A 151 16.31 3.39 -11.05
C ILE A 151 15.21 2.92 -10.12
N ASP A 152 14.00 3.40 -10.36
CA ASP A 152 12.78 2.99 -9.64
C ASP A 152 11.75 2.56 -10.69
N VAL A 153 11.42 1.27 -10.72
CA VAL A 153 10.43 0.69 -11.63
C VAL A 153 9.31 0.10 -10.80
N HIS A 154 8.10 0.57 -11.03
CA HIS A 154 6.88 0.01 -10.46
C HIS A 154 5.95 -0.42 -11.60
N LEU A 155 5.70 -1.72 -11.72
CA LEU A 155 4.82 -2.28 -12.74
C LEU A 155 3.60 -2.91 -12.11
N GLU A 156 2.42 -2.49 -12.56
CA GLU A 156 1.15 -3.10 -12.18
C GLU A 156 0.62 -3.96 -13.33
N ASN A 157 0.22 -5.16 -12.99
CA ASN A 157 -0.37 -6.15 -13.92
C ASN A 157 0.51 -6.56 -15.12
N PRO A 158 1.84 -6.69 -15.00
CA PRO A 158 2.73 -6.97 -16.13
C PRO A 158 2.43 -8.31 -16.84
N ARG A 159 1.67 -9.20 -16.20
CA ARG A 159 1.30 -10.52 -16.74
C ARG A 159 -0.21 -10.75 -16.77
N LYS A 160 -1.04 -9.71 -16.74
CA LYS A 160 -2.52 -9.80 -16.69
C LYS A 160 -3.07 -10.56 -15.48
N LYS A 161 -2.26 -10.77 -14.46
CA LYS A 161 -2.60 -11.52 -13.21
C LYS A 161 -2.85 -10.63 -12.01
N GLY A 162 -2.96 -9.31 -12.20
CA GLY A 162 -3.06 -8.35 -11.10
C GLY A 162 -1.79 -8.30 -10.25
N SER A 163 -0.66 -8.77 -10.76
CA SER A 163 0.61 -8.75 -10.06
C SER A 163 1.20 -7.35 -10.00
N VAL A 164 1.99 -7.09 -8.97
CA VAL A 164 2.75 -5.85 -8.78
C VAL A 164 4.21 -6.21 -8.68
N MET A 165 5.04 -5.51 -9.42
CA MET A 165 6.49 -5.69 -9.41
C MET A 165 7.17 -4.36 -9.11
N ASP A 166 8.04 -4.33 -8.11
CA ASP A 166 8.91 -3.21 -7.81
C ASP A 166 10.36 -3.61 -7.99
N LEU A 167 11.12 -2.75 -8.65
CA LEU A 167 12.58 -2.84 -8.75
C LEU A 167 13.16 -1.46 -8.43
N LYS A 168 14.01 -1.40 -7.41
CA LYS A 168 14.73 -0.19 -7.02
C LYS A 168 16.19 -0.48 -6.98
N TRP A 169 16.95 0.24 -7.77
CA TRP A 169 18.39 0.21 -7.73
C TRP A 169 18.91 1.62 -7.46
N LYS A 170 19.85 1.73 -6.53
CA LYS A 170 20.45 3.01 -6.15
C LYS A 170 21.93 2.83 -5.94
N GLN A 171 22.73 3.63 -6.63
CA GLN A 171 24.18 3.72 -6.52
C GLN A 171 24.63 5.18 -6.57
N PRO A 172 24.55 5.91 -5.42
CA PRO A 172 24.86 7.34 -5.39
C PRO A 172 26.36 7.61 -5.57
N ASP A 173 27.20 6.64 -5.29
CA ASP A 173 28.65 6.70 -5.40
C ASP A 173 29.26 5.33 -5.72
N ALA A 174 30.58 5.25 -5.86
CA ALA A 174 31.30 4.00 -6.14
C ALA A 174 31.19 2.96 -4.99
N PHE A 175 30.88 3.39 -3.79
CA PHE A 175 31.03 2.64 -2.55
C PHE A 175 29.71 2.18 -1.97
N THR A 176 28.59 2.72 -2.47
CA THR A 176 27.24 2.43 -1.95
C THR A 176 26.35 1.87 -3.05
N ARG A 177 25.77 0.70 -2.81
CA ARG A 177 24.79 0.10 -3.72
C ARG A 177 23.64 -0.52 -2.94
N LYS A 178 22.42 -0.20 -3.34
CA LYS A 178 21.18 -0.78 -2.83
C LYS A 178 20.39 -1.36 -3.99
N LEU A 179 19.87 -2.55 -3.82
CA LEU A 179 18.97 -3.21 -4.75
C LEU A 179 17.78 -3.76 -3.96
N TYR A 180 16.60 -3.40 -4.37
CA TYR A 180 15.37 -3.97 -3.86
C TYR A 180 14.54 -4.48 -5.03
N PHE A 181 14.05 -5.70 -4.91
CA PHE A 181 13.10 -6.29 -5.84
C PHE A 181 11.94 -6.89 -5.07
N SER A 182 10.72 -6.66 -5.54
CA SER A 182 9.54 -7.39 -5.05
C SER A 182 8.62 -7.79 -6.18
N LEU A 183 7.96 -8.93 -6.00
CA LEU A 183 6.90 -9.43 -6.87
C LEU A 183 5.75 -9.94 -6.02
N GLU A 184 4.65 -9.21 -6.02
CA GLU A 184 3.40 -9.61 -5.39
C GLU A 184 2.43 -10.11 -6.47
N THR A 185 1.86 -11.29 -6.26
CA THR A 185 0.86 -11.89 -7.15
C THR A 185 -0.35 -12.26 -6.30
N PRO A 186 -1.56 -11.75 -6.62
CA PRO A 186 -2.77 -12.05 -5.86
C PRO A 186 -3.11 -13.53 -5.80
N PHE A 187 -2.72 -14.26 -6.84
CA PHE A 187 -2.92 -15.71 -6.95
C PHE A 187 -1.74 -16.35 -7.66
N LEU A 188 -1.25 -17.43 -7.06
CA LEU A 188 -0.27 -18.30 -7.68
C LEU A 188 -0.96 -19.64 -8.00
N PHE A 189 -0.98 -20.06 -9.27
CA PHE A 189 -1.51 -21.36 -9.71
C PHE A 189 -2.91 -21.71 -9.17
N SER A 190 -3.83 -20.75 -9.13
CA SER A 190 -5.21 -20.93 -8.64
C SER A 190 -5.34 -21.26 -7.13
N LEU A 191 -4.29 -21.06 -6.35
CA LEU A 191 -4.35 -21.20 -4.89
C LEU A 191 -5.22 -20.10 -4.28
N PRO A 192 -5.86 -20.32 -3.12
CA PRO A 192 -6.75 -19.33 -2.50
C PRO A 192 -6.01 -18.18 -1.80
N PHE A 193 -4.73 -18.02 -2.04
CA PHE A 193 -3.86 -17.00 -1.47
C PHE A 193 -2.87 -16.48 -2.51
N GLY A 194 -2.45 -15.26 -2.33
CA GLY A 194 -1.38 -14.64 -3.10
C GLY A 194 -0.01 -14.99 -2.56
N THR A 195 1.00 -14.53 -3.28
CA THR A 195 2.40 -14.65 -2.88
C THR A 195 3.11 -13.32 -3.03
N LEU A 196 4.08 -13.08 -2.16
CA LEU A 196 4.99 -11.95 -2.22
C LEU A 196 6.42 -12.47 -2.08
N PHE A 197 7.24 -12.24 -3.09
CA PHE A 197 8.68 -12.48 -3.06
C PHE A 197 9.40 -11.15 -2.96
N GLN A 198 10.42 -11.09 -2.10
CA GLN A 198 11.23 -9.89 -1.93
C GLN A 198 12.70 -10.28 -1.85
N LEU A 199 13.52 -9.48 -2.49
CA LEU A 199 14.97 -9.52 -2.42
C LEU A 199 15.44 -8.12 -2.07
N ASP A 200 16.32 -8.02 -1.08
CA ASP A 200 16.95 -6.77 -0.68
C ASP A 200 18.45 -6.99 -0.56
N GLN A 201 19.23 -6.12 -1.17
CA GLN A 201 20.68 -6.12 -1.09
C GLN A 201 21.14 -4.70 -0.74
N ASN A 202 21.95 -4.59 0.30
CA ASN A 202 22.51 -3.33 0.73
C ASN A 202 24.01 -3.48 0.96
N PHE A 203 24.78 -2.74 0.17
CA PHE A 203 26.25 -2.76 0.21
C PHE A 203 26.75 -1.34 0.45
N ILE A 204 27.59 -1.17 1.47
CA ILE A 204 28.39 0.04 1.70
C ILE A 204 29.83 -0.42 1.93
N GLU A 205 30.71 -0.04 1.01
CA GLU A 205 32.14 -0.39 1.08
C GLU A 205 32.73 0.01 2.43
N LYS A 206 33.59 -0.84 2.98
CA LYS A 206 34.23 -0.71 4.29
C LYS A 206 33.31 -0.76 5.50
N ASN A 207 31.98 -0.74 5.29
CA ASN A 207 31.01 -0.81 6.37
C ASN A 207 30.31 -2.16 6.44
N TYR A 208 29.50 -2.52 5.45
CA TYR A 208 28.77 -3.78 5.48
C TYR A 208 28.22 -4.20 4.10
N HIS A 209 27.93 -5.48 4.01
CA HIS A 209 27.13 -6.08 2.95
C HIS A 209 26.04 -6.94 3.57
N ILE A 210 24.79 -6.71 3.19
CA ILE A 210 23.61 -7.48 3.63
C ILE A 210 22.79 -7.86 2.43
N GLU A 211 22.34 -9.11 2.41
CA GLU A 211 21.38 -9.64 1.46
C GLU A 211 20.25 -10.32 2.21
N SER A 212 19.03 -10.09 1.80
CA SER A 212 17.87 -10.78 2.35
C SER A 212 16.92 -11.24 1.26
N PHE A 213 16.33 -12.40 1.47
CA PHE A 213 15.29 -12.96 0.65
C PHE A 213 14.11 -13.33 1.53
N SER A 214 12.90 -12.99 1.10
CA SER A 214 11.67 -13.43 1.76
C SER A 214 10.64 -13.96 0.77
N GLY A 215 9.93 -15.00 1.21
CA GLY A 215 8.80 -15.58 0.51
C GLY A 215 7.59 -15.63 1.45
N LEU A 216 6.51 -14.96 1.06
CA LEU A 216 5.33 -14.77 1.89
C LEU A 216 4.06 -15.21 1.17
N LEU A 217 3.16 -15.83 1.89
CA LEU A 217 1.77 -16.00 1.50
C LEU A 217 1.00 -14.74 1.83
N VAL A 218 0.09 -14.36 0.97
CA VAL A 218 -0.71 -13.14 1.08
C VAL A 218 -2.18 -13.51 1.11
N GLY A 219 -2.87 -13.14 2.18
CA GLY A 219 -4.30 -13.39 2.37
C GLY A 219 -5.06 -12.09 2.61
N LEU A 220 -6.32 -12.04 2.17
CA LEU A 220 -7.20 -10.91 2.42
C LEU A 220 -8.18 -11.24 3.54
N SER A 221 -8.33 -10.32 4.49
CA SER A 221 -9.33 -10.36 5.55
C SER A 221 -10.11 -9.06 5.63
N HIS A 222 -11.13 -9.02 6.45
CA HIS A 222 -11.89 -7.79 6.75
C HIS A 222 -11.02 -6.68 7.37
N PHE A 223 -9.94 -7.05 8.07
CA PHE A 223 -9.01 -6.10 8.70
C PHE A 223 -7.92 -5.59 7.76
N GLY A 224 -7.75 -6.21 6.59
CA GLY A 224 -6.72 -5.87 5.63
C GLY A 224 -6.01 -7.08 5.05
N GLN A 225 -4.86 -6.85 4.46
CA GLN A 225 -4.02 -7.85 3.81
C GLN A 225 -3.04 -8.45 4.84
N TRP A 226 -3.15 -9.74 5.07
CA TRP A 226 -2.23 -10.52 5.89
C TRP A 226 -1.10 -11.08 5.06
N ARG A 227 0.09 -11.11 5.65
CA ARG A 227 1.29 -11.69 5.07
C ARG A 227 1.91 -12.64 6.08
N PHE A 228 2.25 -13.84 5.65
CA PHE A 228 2.89 -14.84 6.48
C PHE A 228 3.92 -15.63 5.68
N GLY A 229 5.11 -15.85 6.23
CA GLY A 229 6.14 -16.64 5.54
C GLY A 229 7.50 -16.59 6.19
N GLY A 230 8.53 -16.83 5.39
CA GLY A 230 9.91 -16.91 5.84
C GLY A 230 10.80 -15.81 5.24
N LYS A 231 11.82 -15.45 6.00
CA LYS A 231 12.92 -14.55 5.59
C LYS A 231 14.25 -15.22 5.92
N LYS A 232 15.15 -15.20 4.95
CA LYS A 232 16.56 -15.55 5.13
C LYS A 232 17.40 -14.33 4.86
N GLU A 233 18.38 -14.09 5.72
CA GLU A 233 19.28 -12.94 5.60
C GLU A 233 20.70 -13.40 5.85
N SER A 234 21.63 -12.91 5.04
CA SER A 234 23.07 -13.07 5.25
C SER A 234 23.74 -11.71 5.19
N GLY A 235 24.74 -11.51 6.01
CA GLY A 235 25.47 -10.27 6.04
C GLY A 235 26.89 -10.41 6.50
N LYS A 236 27.66 -9.39 6.17
CA LYS A 236 29.03 -9.22 6.61
C LYS A 236 29.22 -7.78 7.07
N ASP A 237 29.64 -7.60 8.31
CA ASP A 237 30.17 -6.35 8.79
C ASP A 237 31.63 -6.24 8.35
N LEU A 238 31.90 -5.35 7.41
CA LEU A 238 33.24 -5.21 6.79
C LEU A 238 34.21 -4.43 7.69
N SER A 239 33.66 -3.64 8.64
CA SER A 239 34.48 -2.84 9.57
C SER A 239 35.20 -3.71 10.60
N ILE A 240 34.61 -4.82 10.99
CA ILE A 240 35.13 -5.79 11.96
C ILE A 240 35.35 -7.18 11.34
N ASN A 241 35.08 -7.31 10.03
CA ASN A 241 35.19 -8.56 9.25
C ASN A 241 34.36 -9.73 9.79
N GLU A 242 33.22 -9.44 10.39
CA GLU A 242 32.30 -10.46 10.95
C GLU A 242 31.18 -10.80 10.00
N ARG A 243 30.85 -12.10 9.93
CA ARG A 243 29.71 -12.60 9.16
C ARG A 243 28.56 -12.99 10.09
N PHE A 244 27.36 -12.81 9.60
CA PHE A 244 26.16 -13.30 10.26
C PHE A 244 25.17 -13.85 9.25
N ASN A 245 24.28 -14.70 9.72
CA ASN A 245 23.08 -15.13 8.99
C ASN A 245 21.89 -15.20 9.92
N SER A 246 20.69 -15.04 9.38
CA SER A 246 19.46 -15.25 10.13
C SER A 246 18.41 -15.96 9.29
N GLU A 247 17.61 -16.79 9.97
CA GLU A 247 16.45 -17.45 9.43
C GLU A 247 15.25 -17.19 10.35
N SER A 248 14.18 -16.68 9.77
CA SER A 248 13.05 -16.18 10.56
C SER A 248 11.71 -16.42 9.88
N VAL A 249 10.68 -16.48 10.71
CA VAL A 249 9.28 -16.44 10.30
C VAL A 249 8.77 -15.02 10.46
N LEU A 250 7.92 -14.61 9.55
CA LEU A 250 7.39 -13.25 9.47
C LEU A 250 5.86 -13.29 9.39
N ILE A 251 5.22 -12.41 10.16
CA ILE A 251 3.79 -12.11 10.05
C ILE A 251 3.60 -10.62 9.87
N GLY A 252 2.74 -10.24 8.95
CA GLY A 252 2.43 -8.84 8.66
C GLY A 252 0.95 -8.58 8.45
N LEU A 253 0.55 -7.34 8.67
CA LEU A 253 -0.78 -6.82 8.36
C LEU A 253 -0.62 -5.46 7.70
N LYS A 254 -1.30 -5.26 6.57
CA LYS A 254 -1.35 -3.99 5.85
C LYS A 254 -2.79 -3.60 5.58
N THR A 255 -3.13 -2.36 5.88
CA THR A 255 -4.43 -1.74 5.57
C THR A 255 -4.19 -0.38 4.94
N ASP A 256 -4.79 -0.11 3.80
CA ASP A 256 -4.71 1.19 3.13
C ASP A 256 -6.12 1.67 2.77
N LYS A 257 -6.61 2.65 3.51
CA LYS A 257 -7.92 3.30 3.33
C LYS A 257 -7.76 4.78 2.99
N ARG A 258 -6.64 5.15 2.36
CA ARG A 258 -6.41 6.51 1.88
C ARG A 258 -7.21 6.75 0.60
N ASN A 259 -7.70 7.96 0.43
CA ASN A 259 -8.52 8.35 -0.73
C ASN A 259 -7.74 8.38 -2.05
N ASN A 260 -6.44 8.67 -2.00
CA ASN A 260 -5.57 8.75 -3.17
C ASN A 260 -4.24 8.05 -2.89
N ARG A 261 -3.69 7.37 -3.88
CA ARG A 261 -2.41 6.64 -3.77
C ARG A 261 -1.19 7.56 -3.80
N TRP A 262 -1.28 8.66 -4.53
CA TRP A 262 -0.17 9.54 -4.84
C TRP A 262 -0.16 10.81 -4.00
N LEU A 263 -1.32 11.45 -3.91
CA LEU A 263 -1.54 12.65 -3.12
C LEU A 263 -2.67 12.39 -2.11
N PRO A 264 -2.46 11.51 -1.14
CA PRO A 264 -3.48 11.27 -0.14
C PRO A 264 -3.68 12.50 0.73
N HIS A 265 -4.94 12.83 0.97
CA HIS A 265 -5.34 13.94 1.84
C HIS A 265 -6.46 13.54 2.81
N SER A 266 -7.00 12.32 2.70
CA SER A 266 -7.94 11.76 3.66
C SER A 266 -7.74 10.26 3.88
N GLY A 267 -8.32 9.73 4.95
CA GLY A 267 -8.23 8.32 5.29
C GLY A 267 -7.01 7.97 6.14
N GLN A 268 -6.65 6.69 6.13
CA GLN A 268 -5.56 6.16 6.95
C GLN A 268 -4.84 4.98 6.30
N PHE A 269 -3.60 4.81 6.66
CA PHE A 269 -2.75 3.68 6.29
C PHE A 269 -2.15 3.06 7.55
N PHE A 270 -2.10 1.74 7.61
CA PHE A 270 -1.42 0.99 8.66
C PHE A 270 -0.68 -0.19 8.06
N GLU A 271 0.55 -0.38 8.47
CA GLU A 271 1.35 -1.56 8.13
C GLU A 271 2.17 -1.97 9.34
N THR A 272 2.14 -3.25 9.69
CA THR A 272 3.00 -3.82 10.72
C THR A 272 3.59 -5.14 10.24
N VAL A 273 4.82 -5.40 10.65
CA VAL A 273 5.53 -6.64 10.37
C VAL A 273 6.27 -7.05 11.64
N LEU A 274 6.05 -8.27 12.07
CA LEU A 274 6.74 -8.90 13.18
C LEU A 274 7.54 -10.08 12.63
N THR A 275 8.77 -10.20 13.06
CA THR A 275 9.71 -11.26 12.62
C THR A 275 10.32 -11.91 13.84
N LEU A 276 10.28 -13.22 13.90
CA LEU A 276 10.90 -14.03 14.96
C LEU A 276 11.80 -15.07 14.30
N GLY A 277 13.02 -15.19 14.76
CA GLY A 277 13.96 -16.12 14.16
C GLY A 277 15.21 -16.40 14.97
N LYS A 278 16.14 -17.05 14.31
CA LYS A 278 17.47 -17.35 14.84
C LYS A 278 18.49 -16.49 14.08
N PHE A 279 19.33 -15.84 14.83
CA PHE A 279 20.50 -15.10 14.37
C PHE A 279 21.76 -15.88 14.73
N ASN A 280 22.69 -16.03 13.82
CA ASN A 280 23.91 -16.76 14.01
C ASN A 280 25.10 -15.90 13.53
N ASP A 281 26.06 -15.71 14.40
CA ASP A 281 27.32 -14.98 14.17
C ASP A 281 28.50 -15.77 14.76
N TYR A 282 29.66 -15.16 14.90
CA TYR A 282 30.86 -15.79 15.47
C TYR A 282 30.68 -16.23 16.95
N LEU A 283 29.75 -15.61 17.67
CA LEU A 283 29.38 -16.03 19.05
C LEU A 283 28.36 -17.18 19.09
N GLY A 284 27.93 -17.69 17.92
CA GLY A 284 26.96 -18.77 17.79
C GLY A 284 25.50 -18.27 17.63
N LYS A 285 24.55 -19.13 17.89
CA LYS A 285 23.10 -18.88 17.65
C LYS A 285 22.45 -18.14 18.81
N THR A 286 21.58 -17.17 18.50
CA THR A 286 20.70 -16.50 19.45
C THR A 286 19.32 -16.23 18.83
N THR A 287 18.33 -15.92 19.66
CA THR A 287 16.99 -15.55 19.19
C THR A 287 17.00 -14.09 18.76
N MET A 288 16.37 -13.84 17.61
CA MET A 288 16.17 -12.52 17.05
C MET A 288 14.69 -12.20 16.96
N PHE A 289 14.34 -10.97 17.35
CA PHE A 289 13.02 -10.40 17.14
C PHE A 289 13.16 -9.08 16.39
N GLU A 290 12.38 -8.91 15.32
CA GLU A 290 12.27 -7.63 14.61
C GLU A 290 10.82 -7.18 14.59
N SER A 291 10.58 -5.90 14.76
CA SER A 291 9.27 -5.28 14.59
C SER A 291 9.38 -4.02 13.75
N LYS A 292 8.46 -3.87 12.82
CA LYS A 292 8.32 -2.67 11.99
C LYS A 292 6.86 -2.27 11.97
N PHE A 293 6.60 -0.97 12.06
CA PHE A 293 5.26 -0.46 11.83
C PHE A 293 5.29 0.90 11.15
N LYS A 294 4.21 1.20 10.44
CA LYS A 294 3.92 2.49 9.83
C LYS A 294 2.45 2.80 10.04
N PHE A 295 2.16 4.01 10.43
CA PHE A 295 0.81 4.51 10.56
C PHE A 295 0.73 5.91 9.96
N GLN A 296 -0.29 6.16 9.13
CA GLN A 296 -0.58 7.47 8.57
C GLN A 296 -2.06 7.76 8.78
N LYS A 297 -2.36 8.97 9.19
CA LYS A 297 -3.73 9.48 9.31
C LYS A 297 -3.78 10.92 8.83
N TYR A 298 -4.76 11.19 7.99
CA TYR A 298 -5.04 12.52 7.47
C TYR A 298 -6.25 13.07 8.21
N LYS A 299 -6.18 14.34 8.61
CA LYS A 299 -7.24 15.04 9.35
C LYS A 299 -7.47 16.41 8.72
N ASP A 300 -8.69 16.64 8.24
CA ASP A 300 -9.11 17.92 7.68
C ASP A 300 -9.10 19.03 8.75
N ILE A 301 -8.57 20.18 8.39
CA ILE A 301 -8.58 21.41 9.20
C ILE A 301 -8.93 22.57 8.26
N GLY A 302 -10.23 22.82 8.10
CA GLY A 302 -10.72 23.82 7.15
C GLY A 302 -10.30 23.50 5.71
N ASN A 303 -9.59 24.42 5.06
CA ASN A 303 -9.11 24.24 3.69
C ASN A 303 -7.72 23.57 3.61
N SER A 304 -7.28 22.94 4.68
CA SER A 304 -5.98 22.30 4.79
C SER A 304 -6.10 20.96 5.48
N VAL A 305 -5.06 20.14 5.43
CA VAL A 305 -5.03 18.80 6.02
C VAL A 305 -3.78 18.63 6.87
N ILE A 306 -3.91 18.03 8.03
CA ILE A 306 -2.76 17.56 8.81
C ILE A 306 -2.56 16.07 8.57
N LEU A 307 -1.36 15.69 8.12
CA LEU A 307 -0.86 14.34 8.15
C LEU A 307 -0.15 14.08 9.48
N ILE A 308 -0.57 13.03 10.15
CA ILE A 308 0.12 12.42 11.28
C ILE A 308 0.72 11.12 10.76
N TYR A 309 2.06 11.03 10.74
CA TYR A 309 2.76 9.84 10.30
C TYR A 309 3.70 9.33 11.39
N SER A 310 3.51 8.09 11.80
CA SER A 310 4.35 7.41 12.78
C SER A 310 5.04 6.21 12.13
N LYS A 311 6.33 6.08 12.33
CA LYS A 311 7.14 4.96 11.86
C LYS A 311 7.98 4.44 13.02
N GLY A 312 7.98 3.13 13.22
CA GLY A 312 8.83 2.48 14.21
C GLY A 312 9.49 1.24 13.63
N GLU A 313 10.73 1.03 14.03
CA GLU A 313 11.50 -0.16 13.69
C GLU A 313 12.40 -0.52 14.86
N ARG A 314 12.40 -1.80 15.24
CA ARG A 314 13.25 -2.33 16.31
C ARG A 314 13.80 -3.68 15.90
N ILE A 315 15.07 -3.91 16.23
CA ILE A 315 15.73 -5.20 16.13
C ILE A 315 16.29 -5.52 17.50
N PHE A 316 16.02 -6.71 17.98
CA PHE A 316 16.45 -7.19 19.28
C PHE A 316 17.09 -8.57 19.16
N LEU A 317 18.28 -8.73 19.73
CA LEU A 317 18.93 -10.02 19.93
C LEU A 317 18.94 -10.36 21.42
N ASN A 318 18.59 -11.61 21.76
CA ASN A 318 18.62 -12.03 23.14
C ASN A 318 20.06 -12.06 23.67
N SER A 319 20.30 -11.28 24.74
CA SER A 319 21.61 -11.21 25.45
C SER A 319 22.81 -10.76 24.60
N ARG A 320 22.57 -10.03 23.50
CA ARG A 320 23.63 -9.54 22.62
C ARG A 320 23.35 -8.13 22.08
N LYS A 321 24.42 -7.38 21.82
CA LYS A 321 24.35 -6.13 21.07
C LYS A 321 24.33 -6.40 19.57
N LEU A 322 23.65 -5.54 18.83
CA LEU A 322 23.66 -5.56 17.38
C LEU A 322 24.96 -5.00 16.83
N ASN A 323 25.56 -5.71 15.85
CA ASN A 323 26.63 -5.12 15.05
C ASN A 323 26.11 -3.99 14.16
N LEU A 324 26.98 -3.14 13.67
CA LEU A 324 26.59 -1.97 12.87
C LEU A 324 25.80 -2.35 11.63
N ALA A 325 26.18 -3.45 10.98
CA ALA A 325 25.50 -3.94 9.79
C ALA A 325 24.01 -4.20 10.04
N LYS A 326 23.66 -4.82 11.18
CA LYS A 326 22.28 -5.22 11.52
C LYS A 326 21.45 -4.10 12.13
N LYS A 327 22.04 -3.01 12.65
CA LYS A 327 21.28 -1.87 13.21
C LYS A 327 20.36 -1.24 12.16
N VAL A 328 19.24 -0.69 12.62
CA VAL A 328 18.32 0.08 11.80
C VAL A 328 19.00 1.35 11.32
N LYS A 329 18.99 1.57 10.00
CA LYS A 329 19.57 2.77 9.36
C LYS A 329 18.47 3.81 9.14
N PHE A 330 18.79 5.08 9.35
CA PHE A 330 17.85 6.17 9.16
C PHE A 330 18.57 7.51 8.94
N GLY A 331 17.84 8.51 8.50
CA GLY A 331 18.25 9.79 7.93
C GLY A 331 17.75 9.87 6.48
N GLY A 332 17.53 11.06 5.97
CA GLY A 332 17.08 11.29 4.59
C GLY A 332 15.56 11.31 4.41
N ILE A 333 15.14 11.36 3.15
CA ILE A 333 13.76 11.65 2.74
C ILE A 333 12.72 10.68 3.29
N ASN A 334 13.07 9.41 3.50
CA ASN A 334 12.13 8.37 3.93
C ASN A 334 12.05 8.21 5.45
N THR A 335 12.82 9.00 6.21
CA THR A 335 12.91 8.90 7.67
C THR A 335 12.95 10.27 8.34
N VAL A 336 14.13 10.85 8.53
CA VAL A 336 14.30 12.16 9.16
C VAL A 336 14.92 13.11 8.14
N ARG A 337 14.11 13.98 7.57
CA ARG A 337 14.55 14.98 6.58
C ARG A 337 15.44 16.03 7.27
N GLY A 338 16.35 16.65 6.51
CA GLY A 338 17.38 17.54 7.06
C GLY A 338 18.69 16.81 7.44
N TYR A 339 18.75 15.49 7.20
CA TYR A 339 19.94 14.65 7.34
C TYR A 339 20.23 13.91 6.06
N ASN A 340 21.47 13.42 5.90
CA ASN A 340 21.83 12.56 4.77
C ASN A 340 21.15 11.20 4.88
N GLU A 341 20.99 10.53 3.74
CA GLU A 341 20.42 9.18 3.68
C GLU A 341 21.29 8.21 4.52
N ASP A 342 20.61 7.41 5.38
CA ASP A 342 21.22 6.43 6.28
C ASP A 342 22.36 6.97 7.17
N GLN A 343 22.32 8.25 7.50
CA GLN A 343 23.39 8.90 8.29
C GLN A 343 23.56 8.29 9.70
N PHE A 344 22.52 7.66 10.22
CA PHE A 344 22.49 7.15 11.60
C PHE A 344 22.13 5.66 11.61
N ALA A 345 22.51 4.99 12.73
CA ALA A 345 22.21 3.60 12.98
C ALA A 345 21.87 3.39 14.47
N SER A 346 20.78 2.68 14.75
CA SER A 346 20.30 2.43 16.11
C SER A 346 19.65 1.04 16.22
N GLU A 347 19.52 0.49 17.43
CA GLU A 347 18.82 -0.78 17.64
C GLU A 347 17.31 -0.64 17.48
N TRP A 348 16.79 0.54 17.79
CA TRP A 348 15.41 0.91 17.49
C TRP A 348 15.29 2.38 17.14
N ILE A 349 14.28 2.67 16.34
CA ILE A 349 13.88 4.04 16.01
C ILE A 349 12.36 4.16 16.13
N PHE A 350 11.92 5.33 16.55
CA PHE A 350 10.56 5.81 16.42
C PHE A 350 10.61 7.22 15.83
N ILE A 351 9.87 7.46 14.79
CA ILE A 351 9.80 8.76 14.12
C ILE A 351 8.34 9.19 14.07
N GLN A 352 8.07 10.36 14.64
CA GLN A 352 6.79 11.02 14.53
C GLN A 352 6.93 12.19 13.57
N THR A 353 6.17 12.16 12.49
CA THR A 353 6.09 13.24 11.50
C THR A 353 4.75 13.91 11.57
N PHE A 354 4.76 15.23 11.52
CA PHE A 354 3.59 16.05 11.25
C PHE A 354 3.82 16.83 9.97
N GLU A 355 2.86 16.81 9.06
CA GLU A 355 2.87 17.64 7.86
C GLU A 355 1.56 18.42 7.81
N TRP A 356 1.66 19.70 7.56
CA TRP A 356 0.52 20.55 7.26
C TRP A 356 0.46 20.75 5.75
N LEU A 357 -0.57 20.17 5.13
CA LEU A 357 -0.78 20.13 3.69
C LEU A 357 -1.77 21.22 3.28
N PHE A 358 -1.47 21.94 2.22
CA PHE A 358 -2.30 23.00 1.67
C PHE A 358 -2.14 23.12 0.14
N GLY A 359 -3.06 23.82 -0.53
CA GLY A 359 -3.12 23.96 -1.98
C GLY A 359 -4.26 23.18 -2.60
N ASP A 360 -4.15 22.86 -3.87
CA ASP A 360 -5.08 21.93 -4.55
C ASP A 360 -4.69 20.48 -4.22
N LEU A 361 -5.27 19.98 -3.14
CA LEU A 361 -4.86 18.70 -2.53
C LEU A 361 -4.97 17.48 -3.46
N ASP A 362 -5.76 17.56 -4.52
CA ASP A 362 -5.93 16.48 -5.51
C ASP A 362 -4.87 16.49 -6.61
N GLN A 363 -4.32 17.65 -6.94
CA GLN A 363 -3.34 17.83 -8.03
C GLN A 363 -1.95 18.20 -7.53
N SER A 364 -1.88 19.00 -6.45
CA SER A 364 -0.62 19.46 -5.88
C SER A 364 -0.78 19.76 -4.39
N GLN A 365 0.25 19.42 -3.62
CA GLN A 365 0.27 19.64 -2.17
C GLN A 365 1.55 20.38 -1.81
N SER A 366 1.40 21.61 -1.32
CA SER A 366 2.46 22.26 -0.57
C SER A 366 2.39 21.84 0.88
N PHE A 367 3.50 21.67 1.56
CA PHE A 367 3.49 21.25 2.95
C PHE A 367 4.65 21.84 3.75
N ILE A 368 4.39 22.00 5.05
CA ILE A 368 5.41 22.25 6.06
C ILE A 368 5.47 21.01 6.93
N PHE A 369 6.66 20.60 7.34
CA PHE A 369 6.83 19.38 8.11
C PHE A 369 7.77 19.53 9.30
N ILE A 370 7.59 18.63 10.25
CA ILE A 370 8.54 18.34 11.33
C ILE A 370 8.63 16.83 11.53
N ASP A 371 9.86 16.31 11.54
CA ASP A 371 10.20 14.91 11.81
C ASP A 371 10.87 14.83 13.18
N ILE A 372 10.26 14.15 14.13
CA ILE A 372 10.72 14.02 15.51
C ILE A 372 11.22 12.59 15.73
N PRO A 373 12.53 12.34 15.70
CA PRO A 373 13.09 11.01 15.94
C PRO A 373 13.31 10.75 17.43
N ALA A 374 13.08 9.49 17.83
CA ALA A 374 13.53 8.91 19.09
C ALA A 374 14.31 7.62 18.80
N VAL A 375 15.43 7.39 19.49
CA VAL A 375 16.36 6.27 19.24
C VAL A 375 16.94 5.76 20.57
N SER A 376 17.59 4.58 20.55
CA SER A 376 18.08 3.92 21.77
C SER A 376 19.28 4.59 22.42
N ASP A 377 20.23 5.06 21.63
CA ASP A 377 21.60 5.23 22.15
C ASP A 377 22.05 6.70 22.25
N TYR A 378 21.31 7.64 21.63
CA TYR A 378 21.71 9.04 21.56
C TYR A 378 20.53 9.95 21.20
N THR A 379 20.71 11.25 21.34
CA THR A 379 19.69 12.24 21.00
C THR A 379 19.91 12.79 19.59
N ILE A 380 18.87 12.80 18.80
CA ILE A 380 18.85 13.42 17.47
C ILE A 380 17.85 14.57 17.50
N HIS A 381 18.27 15.70 16.95
CA HIS A 381 17.39 16.85 16.82
C HIS A 381 16.35 16.61 15.74
N PRO A 382 15.14 17.16 15.90
CA PRO A 382 14.12 17.11 14.84
C PRO A 382 14.62 17.70 13.52
N GLY A 383 14.15 17.08 12.42
CA GLY A 383 14.23 17.67 11.11
C GLY A 383 12.96 18.45 10.82
N TYR A 384 13.06 19.60 10.18
CA TYR A 384 11.90 20.42 9.81
C TYR A 384 12.13 21.09 8.46
N GLY A 385 11.07 21.50 7.81
CA GLY A 385 11.19 22.12 6.51
C GLY A 385 9.88 22.29 5.78
N LEU A 386 10.01 22.45 4.48
CA LEU A 386 8.86 22.63 3.60
C LEU A 386 9.04 21.78 2.33
N GLY A 387 7.96 21.52 1.63
CA GLY A 387 8.01 20.76 0.40
C GLY A 387 6.78 20.96 -0.47
N PHE A 388 6.86 20.34 -1.63
CA PHE A 388 5.84 20.38 -2.64
C PHE A 388 5.74 19.02 -3.31
N ARG A 389 4.51 18.51 -3.45
CA ARG A 389 4.19 17.30 -4.20
C ARG A 389 3.21 17.62 -5.30
N GLN A 390 3.44 17.08 -6.47
CA GLN A 390 2.53 17.21 -7.61
C GLN A 390 2.38 15.86 -8.30
N TYR A 391 1.14 15.59 -8.69
CA TYR A 391 0.83 14.48 -9.56
C TYR A 391 -0.06 14.97 -10.70
N LYS A 392 0.48 15.00 -11.91
CA LYS A 392 -0.24 15.45 -13.09
C LYS A 392 -0.08 14.45 -14.24
N GLY A 393 -1.20 13.90 -14.68
CA GLY A 393 -1.19 12.88 -15.72
C GLY A 393 -0.42 11.64 -15.28
N THR A 394 0.78 11.44 -15.81
CA THR A 394 1.67 10.32 -15.51
C THR A 394 2.89 10.73 -14.67
N ILE A 395 3.07 12.02 -14.39
CA ILE A 395 4.26 12.55 -13.71
C ILE A 395 3.96 12.79 -12.23
N ALA A 396 4.81 12.24 -11.37
CA ALA A 396 4.84 12.53 -9.95
C ALA A 396 6.16 13.20 -9.58
N LEU A 397 6.07 14.31 -8.89
CA LEU A 397 7.19 15.11 -8.39
C LEU A 397 7.01 15.32 -6.89
N ASP A 398 8.04 15.03 -6.09
CA ASP A 398 8.12 15.34 -4.67
C ASP A 398 9.44 16.05 -4.40
N ILE A 399 9.36 17.30 -3.96
CA ILE A 399 10.52 18.12 -3.62
C ILE A 399 10.36 18.56 -2.18
N SER A 400 11.40 18.44 -1.38
CA SER A 400 11.41 19.01 -0.03
C SER A 400 12.79 19.56 0.33
N ILE A 401 12.79 20.58 1.16
CA ILE A 401 13.97 21.16 1.77
C ILE A 401 13.86 20.94 3.28
N GLY A 402 14.80 20.19 3.82
CA GLY A 402 14.84 19.85 5.22
C GLY A 402 16.05 20.48 5.92
N PHE A 403 15.84 20.95 7.12
CA PHE A 403 16.84 21.55 8.01
C PHE A 403 16.94 20.76 9.30
N SER A 404 18.07 20.82 9.94
CA SER A 404 18.28 20.30 11.30
C SER A 404 19.19 21.23 12.08
N LYS A 405 19.15 21.15 13.42
CA LYS A 405 20.03 21.97 14.26
C LYS A 405 21.52 21.70 14.03
N ARG A 406 21.88 20.52 13.50
CA ARG A 406 23.27 20.14 13.23
C ARG A 406 23.79 20.61 11.89
N ASP A 407 22.90 20.89 10.92
CA ASP A 407 23.30 21.26 9.57
C ASP A 407 22.45 22.42 9.10
N ALA A 408 23.01 23.62 9.24
CA ALA A 408 22.36 24.87 8.83
C ALA A 408 22.24 24.99 7.29
N GLY A 409 22.98 24.19 6.55
CA GLY A 409 23.02 24.24 5.06
C GLY A 409 21.78 23.67 4.38
N GLY A 410 20.88 23.05 5.14
CA GLY A 410 19.69 22.41 4.59
C GLY A 410 20.00 21.23 3.66
N LYS A 411 19.03 20.35 3.45
CA LYS A 411 19.11 19.22 2.48
C LYS A 411 17.94 19.30 1.52
N ILE A 412 18.25 19.29 0.23
CA ILE A 412 17.23 19.23 -0.82
C ILE A 412 17.02 17.76 -1.18
N HIS A 413 15.77 17.36 -1.16
CA HIS A 413 15.34 16.02 -1.55
C HIS A 413 14.41 16.15 -2.76
N ILE A 414 14.72 15.46 -3.83
CA ILE A 414 13.91 15.44 -5.05
C ILE A 414 13.62 13.99 -5.40
N LYS A 415 12.35 13.68 -5.58
CA LYS A 415 11.89 12.41 -6.13
C LYS A 415 11.04 12.69 -7.35
N PHE A 416 11.40 12.08 -8.45
CA PHE A 416 10.68 12.17 -9.71
C PHE A 416 10.30 10.78 -10.18
N SER A 417 9.07 10.60 -10.66
CA SER A 417 8.63 9.39 -11.34
C SER A 417 7.68 9.73 -12.49
N SER A 418 7.73 8.93 -13.55
CA SER A 418 6.85 9.04 -14.71
C SER A 418 6.08 7.74 -14.90
N GLY A 419 4.79 7.86 -15.20
CA GLY A 419 3.95 6.71 -15.59
C GLY A 419 4.33 6.17 -16.96
N LEU A 420 4.10 4.89 -17.14
CA LEU A 420 4.25 4.13 -18.39
C LEU A 420 2.92 4.01 -19.10
#